data_daec9cd0af8be65b1dfc5ce0fae22e46
#
_entry.id   daec9cd0af8be65b1dfc5ce0fae22e46
#
_cell.length_a   1.000
_cell.length_b   1.000
_cell.length_c   1.000
_cell.angle_alpha   90.00
_cell.angle_beta   90.00
_cell.angle_gamma   90.00
#
_symmetry.space_group_name_H-M   'P 1'
#
loop_
_entity.id
_entity.type
_entity.pdbx_description
1 polymer ?
#
loop_
_entity_poly.entity_id
_entity_poly.type
_entity_poly.pdbx_seq_one_letter_code
_entity_poly.pdbx_strand_id
1 'polypeptide(L)' 'MPNTQTLHARPIEPGPAYEHGHLIARDLLQHIVLQLDRMVRPDNKDLRWMHVRSINLINAQLSEVAALLDETNGIRN' A
#
# COMPACT_ATOMS: atom_id res chain seq x y z
N MET A 1 18.08 18.65 28.82
CA MET A 1 17.55 18.53 28.44
C MET A 1 16.32 18.32 28.48
N PRO A 2 15.76 18.45 28.75
CA PRO A 2 14.49 18.20 28.80
C PRO A 2 13.75 18.45 27.62
N ASN A 3 14.16 19.21 26.78
CA ASN A 3 13.46 19.40 25.68
C ASN A 3 13.11 18.21 25.01
N THR A 4 13.87 17.26 24.97
CA THR A 4 13.60 16.04 24.34
C THR A 4 12.41 15.41 24.92
N GLN A 5 12.29 15.47 26.21
CA GLN A 5 11.18 14.89 26.79
C GLN A 5 9.96 15.59 26.41
N THR A 6 10.00 16.85 26.26
CA THR A 6 8.86 17.59 25.87
C THR A 6 8.34 17.13 24.55
N LEU A 7 9.22 16.90 23.61
CA LEU A 7 8.81 16.40 22.34
C LEU A 7 8.18 15.05 22.44
N HIS A 8 8.75 14.21 23.26
CA HIS A 8 8.21 12.89 23.38
C HIS A 8 6.90 12.88 24.10
N ALA A 9 6.73 13.79 25.01
CA ALA A 9 5.51 13.81 25.76
C ALA A 9 4.35 14.28 24.93
N ARG A 10 4.62 14.98 23.87
CA ARG A 10 3.55 15.48 23.06
C ARG A 10 3.04 14.39 22.16
N PRO A 11 1.80 14.01 22.25
CA PRO A 11 1.25 12.97 21.40
C PRO A 11 1.12 13.49 19.97
N ILE A 12 1.26 12.59 19.03
CA ILE A 12 1.06 12.92 17.66
C ILE A 12 -0.44 12.99 17.41
N GLU A 13 -0.88 14.06 16.82
CA GLU A 13 -2.28 14.21 16.57
C GLU A 13 -2.74 13.27 15.47
N PRO A 14 -3.91 12.69 15.59
CA PRO A 14 -4.38 11.73 14.60
C PRO A 14 -4.53 12.31 13.20
N GLY A 15 -4.97 13.54 13.09
CA GLY A 15 -5.21 14.13 11.78
C GLY A 15 -3.97 14.17 10.91
N PRO A 16 -2.91 14.86 11.34
CA PRO A 16 -1.69 14.92 10.53
C PRO A 16 -1.06 13.56 10.30
N ALA A 17 -1.09 12.69 11.30
CA ALA A 17 -0.52 11.35 11.15
C ALA A 17 -1.29 10.56 10.11
N TYR A 18 -2.61 10.64 10.12
CA TYR A 18 -3.44 9.95 9.17
C TYR A 18 -3.22 10.50 7.76
N GLU A 19 -3.15 11.80 7.63
CA GLU A 19 -2.94 12.44 6.35
C GLU A 19 -1.63 11.97 5.72
N HIS A 20 -0.58 11.95 6.52
CA HIS A 20 0.73 11.50 6.05
C HIS A 20 0.66 10.04 5.57
N GLY A 21 0.06 9.18 6.37
CA GLY A 21 -0.08 7.78 6.01
C GLY A 21 -0.93 7.59 4.76
N HIS A 22 -1.99 8.36 4.63
CA HIS A 22 -2.86 8.28 3.48
C HIS A 22 -2.12 8.66 2.20
N LEU A 23 -1.29 9.69 2.27
CA LEU A 23 -0.49 10.09 1.11
C LEU A 23 0.51 9.01 0.71
N ILE A 24 1.14 8.39 1.70
CA ILE A 24 2.07 7.30 1.43
C ILE A 24 1.35 6.15 0.74
N ALA A 25 0.16 5.81 1.22
CA ALA A 25 -0.59 4.71 0.62
C ALA A 25 -0.94 5.01 -0.83
N ARG A 26 -1.36 6.24 -1.12
CA ARG A 26 -1.69 6.61 -2.48
C ARG A 26 -0.47 6.57 -3.39
N ASP A 27 0.69 7.00 -2.88
CA ASP A 27 1.93 6.95 -3.64
C ASP A 27 2.32 5.52 -3.94
N LEU A 28 2.17 4.63 -2.95
CA LEU A 28 2.49 3.22 -3.15
C LEU A 28 1.58 2.59 -4.20
N LEU A 29 0.29 2.92 -4.16
CA LEU A 29 -0.64 2.39 -5.14
C LEU A 29 -0.28 2.86 -6.55
N GLN A 30 0.10 4.12 -6.67
CA GLN A 30 0.50 4.65 -7.96
C GLN A 30 1.75 3.95 -8.47
N HIS A 31 2.69 3.71 -7.58
CA HIS A 31 3.91 2.99 -7.93
C HIS A 31 3.59 1.57 -8.39
N ILE A 32 2.65 0.91 -7.71
CA ILE A 32 2.25 -0.44 -8.06
C ILE A 32 1.64 -0.47 -9.46
N VAL A 33 0.77 0.49 -9.77
CA VAL A 33 0.16 0.55 -11.10
C VAL A 33 1.24 0.70 -12.17
N LEU A 34 2.20 1.59 -11.94
CA LEU A 34 3.27 1.79 -12.90
C LEU A 34 4.10 0.53 -13.11
N GLN A 35 4.36 -0.19 -12.03
CA GLN A 35 5.13 -1.42 -12.14
C GLN A 35 4.35 -2.52 -12.85
N LEU A 36 3.04 -2.59 -12.62
CA LEU A 36 2.22 -3.55 -13.32
C LEU A 36 2.23 -3.29 -14.82
N ASP A 37 2.20 -2.01 -15.20
CA ASP A 37 2.22 -1.63 -16.60
C ASP A 37 3.53 -2.02 -17.28
N ARG A 38 4.58 -2.21 -16.51
CA ARG A 38 5.88 -2.57 -17.05
C ARG A 38 6.11 -4.07 -17.09
N MET A 39 5.17 -4.85 -16.58
CA MET A 39 5.30 -6.30 -16.60
C MET A 39 5.10 -6.83 -18.00
N VAL A 40 5.50 -8.08 -18.18
CA VAL A 40 5.35 -8.77 -19.46
C VAL A 40 3.87 -8.77 -19.85
N ARG A 41 3.60 -8.42 -21.08
CA ARG A 41 2.23 -8.37 -21.56
C ARG A 41 1.70 -9.77 -21.81
N PRO A 42 0.40 -9.98 -21.64
CA PRO A 42 -0.17 -11.34 -21.77
C PRO A 42 0.06 -11.98 -23.12
N ASP A 43 0.22 -11.19 -24.18
CA ASP A 43 0.42 -11.72 -25.50
C ASP A 43 1.88 -11.86 -25.90
N ASN A 44 2.80 -11.66 -24.94
CA ASN A 44 4.22 -11.74 -25.22
C ASN A 44 4.64 -13.20 -25.32
N LYS A 45 5.46 -13.50 -26.33
CA LYS A 45 5.91 -14.87 -26.53
C LYS A 45 6.80 -15.36 -25.42
N ASP A 46 7.43 -14.45 -24.68
CA ASP A 46 8.33 -14.84 -23.60
C ASP A 46 7.61 -15.06 -22.28
N LEU A 47 6.30 -15.03 -22.29
CA LEU A 47 5.51 -15.26 -21.08
C LEU A 47 5.73 -16.69 -20.61
N ARG A 48 6.06 -16.86 -19.34
CA ARG A 48 6.34 -18.15 -18.73
C ARG A 48 5.47 -18.36 -17.50
N TRP A 49 5.40 -19.59 -17.05
CA TRP A 49 4.65 -19.90 -15.84
C TRP A 49 5.16 -19.17 -14.63
N MET A 50 6.44 -18.79 -14.59
CA MET A 50 6.96 -18.00 -13.49
C MET A 50 6.26 -16.64 -13.42
N HIS A 51 5.89 -16.10 -14.57
CA HIS A 51 5.16 -14.81 -14.58
C HIS A 51 3.76 -14.99 -14.01
N VAL A 52 3.14 -16.14 -14.32
CA VAL A 52 1.81 -16.43 -13.78
C VAL A 52 1.87 -16.54 -12.26
N ARG A 53 2.88 -17.26 -11.76
CA ARG A 53 3.02 -17.41 -10.33
C ARG A 53 3.25 -16.06 -9.65
N SER A 54 4.06 -15.21 -10.27
CA SER A 54 4.33 -13.90 -9.69
C SER A 54 3.08 -13.04 -9.62
N ILE A 55 2.30 -13.01 -10.69
CA ILE A 55 1.10 -12.18 -10.68
C ILE A 55 0.08 -12.73 -9.69
N ASN A 56 0.03 -14.06 -9.52
CA ASN A 56 -0.88 -14.66 -8.54
C ASN A 56 -0.48 -14.28 -7.12
N LEU A 57 0.81 -14.24 -6.82
CA LEU A 57 1.27 -13.80 -5.52
C LEU A 57 0.93 -12.33 -5.28
N ILE A 58 1.14 -11.50 -6.29
CA ILE A 58 0.81 -10.09 -6.19
C ILE A 58 -0.68 -9.93 -5.93
N ASN A 59 -1.50 -10.70 -6.64
CA ASN A 59 -2.95 -10.61 -6.45
C ASN A 59 -3.36 -11.01 -5.06
N ALA A 60 -2.70 -12.01 -4.48
CA ALA A 60 -3.01 -12.42 -3.12
C ALA A 60 -2.73 -11.28 -2.14
N GLN A 61 -1.59 -10.58 -2.33
CA GLN A 61 -1.24 -9.47 -1.47
C GLN A 61 -2.20 -8.30 -1.67
N LEU A 62 -2.53 -8.00 -2.92
CA LEU A 62 -3.44 -6.90 -3.21
C LEU A 62 -4.83 -7.18 -2.66
N SER A 63 -5.26 -8.44 -2.70
CA SER A 63 -6.56 -8.83 -2.14
C SER A 63 -6.60 -8.60 -0.64
N GLU A 64 -5.50 -8.87 0.04
CA GLU A 64 -5.43 -8.62 1.47
C GLU A 64 -5.53 -7.14 1.79
N VAL A 65 -4.86 -6.32 0.99
CA VAL A 65 -4.94 -4.88 1.18
C VAL A 65 -6.35 -4.38 0.92
N ALA A 66 -6.98 -4.88 -0.15
CA ALA A 66 -8.34 -4.50 -0.47
C ALA A 66 -9.31 -4.87 0.64
N ALA A 67 -9.13 -6.07 1.20
CA ALA A 67 -9.99 -6.51 2.30
C ALA A 67 -9.81 -5.63 3.52
N LEU A 68 -8.57 -5.24 3.80
CA LEU A 68 -8.29 -4.37 4.93
C LEU A 68 -8.95 -3.01 4.74
N LEU A 69 -8.90 -2.47 3.52
CA LEU A 69 -9.55 -1.21 3.23
C LEU A 69 -11.06 -1.30 3.39
N ASP A 70 -11.65 -2.39 2.91
CA ASP A 70 -13.08 -2.60 3.06
C ASP A 70 -13.46 -2.63 4.53
N GLU A 71 -12.67 -3.33 5.33
CA GLU A 71 -12.94 -3.45 6.75
C GLU A 71 -12.80 -2.09 7.42
N THR A 72 -11.75 -1.36 7.09
CA THR A 72 -11.48 -0.06 7.67
C THR A 72 -12.61 0.91 7.34
N ASN A 73 -13.07 0.90 6.11
CA ASN A 73 -14.13 1.81 5.70
C ASN A 73 -15.47 1.41 6.33
N GLY A 74 -15.66 0.13 6.58
CA GLY A 74 -16.88 -0.33 7.25
C GLY A 74 -16.96 0.11 8.69
N ILE A 75 -15.82 0.27 9.34
CA ILE A 75 -15.81 0.66 10.74
C ILE A 75 -16.39 2.05 10.92
N ARG A 76 -16.29 2.89 9.91
CA ARG A 76 -16.74 4.25 10.05
C ARG A 76 -18.19 4.38 10.36
N ASN A 77 -18.97 3.44 10.05
CA ASN A 77 -20.36 3.54 10.32
C ASN A 77 -20.64 3.46 11.76
#